data_61f231a64f1ffff55de6ef31d52614ae
#
_entry.id   61f231a64f1ffff55de6ef31d52614ae
#
_cell.length_a   1.000
_cell.length_b   1.000
_cell.length_c   1.000
_cell.angle_alpha   90.00
_cell.angle_beta   90.00
_cell.angle_gamma   90.00
#
_symmetry.space_group_name_H-M   'P 1'
#
loop_
_entity.id
_entity.type
_entity.pdbx_description
1 polymer ?
#
loop_
_entity_poly.entity_id
_entity_poly.type
_entity_poly.pdbx_seq_one_letter_code
_entity_poly.pdbx_strand_id
1 'polypeptide(L)'
;ADIGGEKIKINFSYESHFSRMSGAFANSYWCFGNVQKYMAIKNGEGIRVLAIGKREQRKQEHKLSKEMFLSFNKRAWLFLVIRKVYFMMRPIMKHKPIWMYLDKIYKGGDSSEYLYRYSVDQKDGNKHYYLIDKHTTDYKRLKKAGYKPLVRGSIKHRLVFLMADMMVISNSTVFAFNNYGLPNSSYVRDLVNFHVCCVQHGMSVQKIAVAQNRLRDNTRLYFCASKYEIENLSKPIYDYVGYDALKLTGVPRYDGLKNDDKKQIMISPTWRMQAAVPVRTSEGEQRDYNPLFKESTYFQVFNSLINDPRLIDAAKKYGYRIKYVLHPIVSAQVNDFDRNDYVDIIPAVGDMSYETMFRESSLMVTDFSGIQFDFAYMRKPLVYLHHKDIPQHYEEGTFFYDTMAFGEIAHDNDELIELLCEYMANGCKMKDEYVRRADDFFYYNDHNNCKRIYEIMVDYQKKKVLPYCHI
;
A
#
# COMPACT_ATOMS: atom_id res chain seq x y z
N ALA A 1 -10.14 -2.74 36.34
CA ALA A 1 -10.63 -4.12 36.38
C ALA A 1 -10.39 -4.71 37.78
N ASP A 2 -11.26 -5.60 38.20
CA ASP A 2 -11.08 -6.40 39.40
C ASP A 2 -10.73 -7.82 38.96
N ILE A 3 -9.53 -8.25 39.22
CA ILE A 3 -9.02 -9.58 38.82
C ILE A 3 -8.52 -10.27 40.13
N GLY A 4 -9.24 -11.30 40.55
CA GLY A 4 -8.87 -12.06 41.75
C GLY A 4 -8.92 -11.27 43.06
N GLY A 5 -9.76 -10.21 43.13
CA GLY A 5 -9.88 -9.33 44.28
C GLY A 5 -8.93 -8.14 44.30
N GLU A 6 -8.04 -8.02 43.30
CA GLU A 6 -7.18 -6.86 43.13
C GLU A 6 -7.74 -5.87 42.09
N LYS A 7 -7.81 -4.60 42.43
CA LYS A 7 -8.22 -3.53 41.51
C LYS A 7 -7.05 -3.11 40.65
N ILE A 8 -7.03 -3.58 39.42
CA ILE A 8 -6.01 -3.25 38.45
C ILE A 8 -6.48 -2.07 37.56
N LYS A 9 -5.64 -1.03 37.46
CA LYS A 9 -5.87 0.10 36.55
C LYS A 9 -5.57 -0.36 35.13
N ILE A 10 -6.59 -0.42 34.27
CA ILE A 10 -6.41 -0.70 32.82
C ILE A 10 -6.18 0.62 32.12
N ASN A 11 -5.02 0.77 31.50
CA ASN A 11 -4.75 1.90 30.63
C ASN A 11 -5.17 1.53 29.19
N PHE A 12 -5.99 2.40 28.58
CA PHE A 12 -6.36 2.26 27.18
C PHE A 12 -5.38 3.05 26.31
N SER A 13 -4.69 2.37 25.41
CA SER A 13 -3.82 3.00 24.42
C SER A 13 -4.43 2.93 23.02
N TYR A 14 -3.97 3.84 22.13
CA TYR A 14 -4.35 3.85 20.74
C TYR A 14 -3.28 3.13 19.92
N GLU A 15 -3.43 1.86 19.68
CA GLU A 15 -2.43 1.07 18.95
C GLU A 15 -2.58 1.17 17.44
N SER A 16 -3.80 1.35 16.93
CA SER A 16 -4.02 1.51 15.51
C SER A 16 -3.99 2.97 15.07
N HIS A 17 -3.47 3.24 13.87
CA HIS A 17 -3.62 4.55 13.23
C HIS A 17 -5.06 5.00 13.15
N PHE A 18 -5.94 4.07 12.91
CA PHE A 18 -7.37 4.25 12.86
C PHE A 18 -7.90 4.81 14.18
N SER A 19 -7.51 4.25 15.29
CA SER A 19 -7.92 4.70 16.63
C SER A 19 -7.28 6.04 16.99
N ARG A 20 -6.01 6.25 16.69
CA ARG A 20 -5.33 7.54 16.89
C ARG A 20 -5.98 8.68 16.15
N MET A 21 -6.32 8.47 14.87
CA MET A 21 -6.92 9.48 14.02
C MET A 21 -8.36 9.82 14.38
N SER A 22 -9.11 8.88 14.93
CA SER A 22 -10.51 9.09 15.26
C SER A 22 -10.72 9.75 16.63
N GLY A 23 -9.65 9.96 17.42
CA GLY A 23 -9.79 10.49 18.78
C GLY A 23 -10.64 9.59 19.66
N ALA A 24 -10.54 8.28 19.48
CA ALA A 24 -11.31 7.19 20.11
C ALA A 24 -12.39 7.69 21.10
N PHE A 25 -13.42 7.20 21.45
CA PHE A 25 -14.44 7.54 22.45
C PHE A 25 -14.73 9.04 22.78
N ALA A 26 -14.06 10.01 22.13
CA ALA A 26 -14.18 11.41 22.53
C ALA A 26 -15.61 11.96 22.34
N ASN A 27 -16.19 11.76 21.14
CA ASN A 27 -17.49 12.33 20.76
C ASN A 27 -18.40 11.31 20.07
N SER A 28 -18.19 10.01 20.29
CA SER A 28 -19.01 8.94 19.73
C SER A 28 -19.17 7.78 20.70
N TYR A 29 -19.96 6.82 20.32
CA TYR A 29 -20.14 5.57 21.01
C TYR A 29 -19.92 4.42 20.03
N TRP A 30 -19.56 3.23 20.53
CA TRP A 30 -19.34 2.07 19.69
C TRP A 30 -20.37 1.00 19.98
N CYS A 31 -20.91 0.41 18.92
CA CYS A 31 -21.75 -0.77 19.02
C CYS A 31 -21.03 -1.96 18.41
N PHE A 32 -21.11 -3.12 19.03
CA PHE A 32 -20.49 -4.35 18.56
C PHE A 32 -21.28 -5.59 19.03
N GLY A 33 -20.92 -6.75 18.50
CA GLY A 33 -21.57 -8.03 18.81
C GLY A 33 -22.56 -8.47 17.75
N ASN A 34 -22.56 -9.77 17.47
CA ASN A 34 -23.41 -10.38 16.43
C ASN A 34 -24.72 -10.93 17.01
N VAL A 35 -24.65 -11.66 18.11
CA VAL A 35 -25.82 -12.28 18.78
C VAL A 35 -26.43 -11.30 19.78
N GLN A 36 -25.64 -10.89 20.76
CA GLN A 36 -26.01 -9.82 21.69
C GLN A 36 -25.27 -8.55 21.33
N LYS A 37 -25.99 -7.43 21.21
CA LYS A 37 -25.38 -6.14 20.92
C LYS A 37 -24.94 -5.43 22.19
N TYR A 38 -23.75 -4.85 22.11
CA TYR A 38 -23.13 -4.08 23.16
C TYR A 38 -22.80 -2.68 22.68
N MET A 39 -22.79 -1.74 23.58
CA MET A 39 -22.37 -0.36 23.33
C MET A 39 -21.28 0.02 24.32
N ALA A 40 -20.17 0.52 23.80
CA ALA A 40 -19.09 1.11 24.59
C ALA A 40 -19.17 2.63 24.51
N ILE A 41 -19.12 3.29 25.66
CA ILE A 41 -19.13 4.74 25.80
C ILE A 41 -18.04 5.18 26.76
N LYS A 42 -17.51 6.38 26.55
CA LYS A 42 -16.59 7.00 27.51
C LYS A 42 -17.33 7.33 28.81
N ASN A 43 -16.73 7.01 29.93
CA ASN A 43 -17.25 7.30 31.26
C ASN A 43 -16.12 7.81 32.17
N GLY A 44 -15.94 9.12 32.21
CA GLY A 44 -14.80 9.74 32.89
C GLY A 44 -13.47 9.28 32.24
N GLU A 45 -12.58 8.69 33.07
CA GLU A 45 -11.31 8.13 32.58
C GLU A 45 -11.43 6.70 32.03
N GLY A 46 -12.60 6.09 32.11
CA GLY A 46 -12.85 4.69 31.75
C GLY A 46 -13.78 4.53 30.56
N ILE A 47 -14.07 3.26 30.27
CA ILE A 47 -15.03 2.84 29.24
C ILE A 47 -16.13 2.04 29.94
N ARG A 48 -17.37 2.40 29.70
CA ARG A 48 -18.53 1.64 30.12
C ARG A 48 -19.06 0.82 28.95
N VAL A 49 -19.19 -0.48 29.14
CA VAL A 49 -19.78 -1.41 28.16
C VAL A 49 -21.14 -1.85 28.67
N LEU A 50 -22.16 -1.70 27.83
CA LEU A 50 -23.54 -2.02 28.15
C LEU A 50 -24.11 -2.97 27.10
N ALA A 51 -24.84 -3.99 27.53
CA ALA A 51 -25.75 -4.72 26.63
C ALA A 51 -26.89 -3.80 26.26
N ILE A 52 -27.21 -3.71 24.94
CA ILE A 52 -28.18 -2.73 24.45
C ILE A 52 -29.19 -3.34 23.49
N GLY A 53 -30.37 -2.69 23.44
CA GLY A 53 -31.34 -2.86 22.37
C GLY A 53 -31.43 -1.61 21.48
N LYS A 54 -32.31 -1.69 20.48
CA LYS A 54 -32.53 -0.57 19.52
C LYS A 54 -32.93 0.76 20.21
N ARG A 55 -33.66 0.65 21.33
CA ARG A 55 -34.15 1.82 22.08
C ARG A 55 -33.00 2.59 22.74
N GLU A 56 -32.07 1.88 23.36
CA GLU A 56 -30.90 2.45 24.03
C GLU A 56 -29.97 3.11 23.02
N GLN A 57 -29.75 2.48 21.88
CA GLN A 57 -28.93 3.05 20.82
C GLN A 57 -29.57 4.34 20.26
N ARG A 58 -30.88 4.37 20.03
CA ARG A 58 -31.59 5.58 19.60
C ARG A 58 -31.48 6.70 20.62
N LYS A 59 -31.56 6.40 21.93
CA LYS A 59 -31.36 7.40 23.00
C LYS A 59 -29.96 8.00 22.95
N GLN A 60 -28.95 7.15 22.77
CA GLN A 60 -27.56 7.62 22.70
C GLN A 60 -27.31 8.47 21.43
N GLU A 61 -27.86 8.05 20.29
CA GLU A 61 -27.78 8.83 19.05
C GLU A 61 -28.48 10.18 19.18
N HIS A 62 -29.63 10.24 19.85
CA HIS A 62 -30.33 11.50 20.12
C HIS A 62 -29.51 12.41 21.03
N LYS A 63 -28.90 11.87 22.08
CA LYS A 63 -28.01 12.60 22.99
C LYS A 63 -26.84 13.21 22.22
N LEU A 64 -26.11 12.40 21.44
CA LEU A 64 -24.99 12.83 20.61
C LEU A 64 -25.43 13.91 19.60
N SER A 65 -26.58 13.72 18.94
CA SER A 65 -27.12 14.67 17.98
C SER A 65 -27.43 16.02 18.65
N LYS A 66 -27.96 16.02 19.86
CA LYS A 66 -28.25 17.25 20.65
C LYS A 66 -26.93 17.94 21.03
N GLU A 67 -25.93 17.20 21.50
CA GLU A 67 -24.61 17.75 21.84
C GLU A 67 -23.94 18.40 20.61
N MET A 68 -23.98 17.73 19.44
CA MET A 68 -23.43 18.26 18.21
C MET A 68 -24.16 19.53 17.74
N PHE A 69 -25.48 19.59 17.89
CA PHE A 69 -26.28 20.73 17.54
C PHE A 69 -26.00 21.95 18.46
N LEU A 70 -25.95 21.70 19.77
CA LEU A 70 -25.69 22.73 20.80
C LEU A 70 -24.23 23.18 20.85
N SER A 71 -23.31 22.51 20.16
CA SER A 71 -21.92 22.92 20.11
C SER A 71 -21.65 24.21 19.36
N PHE A 72 -22.64 24.72 18.62
CA PHE A 72 -22.55 25.90 17.74
C PHE A 72 -21.33 25.83 16.77
N ASN A 73 -20.88 24.61 16.46
CA ASN A 73 -19.74 24.35 15.57
C ASN A 73 -20.24 23.91 14.19
N LYS A 74 -19.93 24.70 13.14
CA LYS A 74 -20.33 24.41 11.75
C LYS A 74 -19.87 23.02 11.28
N ARG A 75 -18.72 22.55 11.75
CA ARG A 75 -18.22 21.21 11.41
C ARG A 75 -19.03 20.11 12.09
N ALA A 76 -19.36 20.27 13.37
CA ALA A 76 -20.24 19.34 14.07
C ALA A 76 -21.61 19.25 13.40
N TRP A 77 -22.16 20.36 12.95
CA TRP A 77 -23.42 20.37 12.20
C TRP A 77 -23.33 19.61 10.87
N LEU A 78 -22.23 19.78 10.13
CA LEU A 78 -22.00 18.99 8.91
C LEU A 78 -21.99 17.49 9.21
N PHE A 79 -21.30 17.07 10.28
CA PHE A 79 -21.26 15.66 10.68
C PHE A 79 -22.61 15.17 11.22
N LEU A 80 -23.37 16.01 11.87
CA LEU A 80 -24.75 15.69 12.25
C LEU A 80 -25.61 15.35 11.02
N VAL A 81 -25.53 16.17 9.96
CA VAL A 81 -26.22 15.88 8.69
C VAL A 81 -25.72 14.57 8.09
N ILE A 82 -24.41 14.35 8.05
CA ILE A 82 -23.82 13.10 7.54
C ILE A 82 -24.34 11.88 8.31
N ARG A 83 -24.40 11.95 9.65
CA ARG A 83 -24.97 10.88 10.48
C ARG A 83 -26.43 10.60 10.16
N LYS A 84 -27.26 11.64 10.01
CA LYS A 84 -28.68 11.48 9.64
C LYS A 84 -28.84 10.81 8.27
N VAL A 85 -28.07 11.25 7.28
CA VAL A 85 -28.04 10.63 5.95
C VAL A 85 -27.57 9.17 6.04
N TYR A 86 -26.55 8.88 6.82
CA TYR A 86 -26.08 7.51 7.04
C TYR A 86 -27.19 6.60 7.57
N PHE A 87 -27.85 6.97 8.67
CA PHE A 87 -28.90 6.15 9.27
C PHE A 87 -30.14 6.00 8.37
N MET A 88 -30.41 6.97 7.51
CA MET A 88 -31.47 6.88 6.52
C MET A 88 -31.13 5.93 5.37
N MET A 89 -29.88 5.99 4.88
CA MET A 89 -29.44 5.20 3.72
C MET A 89 -28.99 3.79 4.08
N ARG A 90 -28.42 3.55 5.25
CA ARG A 90 -27.83 2.26 5.63
C ARG A 90 -28.80 1.08 5.52
N PRO A 91 -30.07 1.17 5.94
CA PRO A 91 -31.02 0.06 5.78
C PRO A 91 -31.22 -0.37 4.34
N ILE A 92 -31.16 0.56 3.39
CA ILE A 92 -31.28 0.32 1.95
C ILE A 92 -29.99 -0.28 1.40
N MET A 93 -28.85 0.30 1.81
CA MET A 93 -27.53 -0.07 1.29
C MET A 93 -27.00 -1.40 1.84
N LYS A 94 -27.49 -1.88 2.98
CA LYS A 94 -27.06 -3.16 3.58
C LYS A 94 -27.21 -4.38 2.66
N HIS A 95 -28.11 -4.30 1.70
CA HIS A 95 -28.35 -5.37 0.69
C HIS A 95 -27.46 -5.24 -0.55
N LYS A 96 -26.61 -4.19 -0.61
CA LYS A 96 -25.65 -3.93 -1.69
C LYS A 96 -24.29 -3.63 -1.07
N PRO A 97 -23.53 -4.66 -0.69
CA PRO A 97 -22.25 -4.47 -0.03
C PRO A 97 -21.34 -3.53 -0.81
N ILE A 98 -20.60 -2.72 -0.09
CA ILE A 98 -19.71 -1.71 -0.65
C ILE A 98 -18.26 -2.13 -0.36
N TRP A 99 -17.49 -2.32 -1.43
CA TRP A 99 -16.05 -2.49 -1.38
C TRP A 99 -15.37 -1.22 -1.86
N MET A 100 -14.54 -0.65 -1.02
CA MET A 100 -13.76 0.54 -1.34
C MET A 100 -12.30 0.18 -1.47
N TYR A 101 -11.67 0.62 -2.56
CA TYR A 101 -10.30 0.31 -2.92
C TYR A 101 -9.45 1.57 -2.83
N LEU A 102 -8.22 1.42 -2.34
CA LEU A 102 -7.31 2.53 -2.12
C LEU A 102 -5.86 2.09 -2.27
N ASP A 103 -5.17 2.72 -3.20
CA ASP A 103 -3.71 2.76 -3.25
C ASP A 103 -3.23 4.08 -2.63
N LYS A 104 -2.24 4.74 -3.21
CA LYS A 104 -1.90 6.11 -2.85
C LYS A 104 -2.93 7.06 -3.45
N ILE A 105 -3.44 8.01 -2.68
CA ILE A 105 -4.49 8.94 -3.14
C ILE A 105 -4.07 9.81 -4.34
N TYR A 106 -2.77 9.97 -4.55
CA TYR A 106 -2.19 10.79 -5.62
C TYR A 106 -1.64 9.95 -6.79
N LYS A 107 -1.68 8.61 -6.71
CA LYS A 107 -1.19 7.71 -7.77
C LYS A 107 -1.95 6.38 -7.74
N GLY A 108 -2.40 5.95 -8.91
CA GLY A 108 -2.97 4.63 -9.15
C GLY A 108 -1.93 3.65 -9.72
N GLY A 109 -2.42 2.52 -10.23
CA GLY A 109 -1.57 1.51 -10.88
C GLY A 109 -0.91 0.53 -9.93
N ASP A 110 -1.38 0.42 -8.69
CA ASP A 110 -0.90 -0.56 -7.71
C ASP A 110 -1.96 -1.66 -7.47
N SER A 111 -1.71 -2.56 -6.56
CA SER A 111 -2.47 -3.78 -6.30
C SER A 111 -3.96 -3.58 -6.10
N SER A 112 -4.38 -2.50 -5.38
CA SER A 112 -5.81 -2.25 -5.16
C SER A 112 -6.53 -1.84 -6.44
N GLU A 113 -5.87 -1.11 -7.36
CA GLU A 113 -6.47 -0.76 -8.64
C GLU A 113 -6.69 -2.00 -9.52
N TYR A 114 -5.71 -2.92 -9.57
CA TYR A 114 -5.85 -4.16 -10.33
C TYR A 114 -7.03 -4.99 -9.84
N LEU A 115 -7.13 -5.17 -8.51
CA LEU A 115 -8.24 -5.90 -7.92
C LEU A 115 -9.59 -5.16 -8.10
N TYR A 116 -9.60 -3.82 -8.04
CA TYR A 116 -10.79 -3.03 -8.32
C TYR A 116 -11.31 -3.27 -9.73
N ARG A 117 -10.44 -3.18 -10.75
CA ARG A 117 -10.82 -3.42 -12.15
C ARG A 117 -11.38 -4.82 -12.32
N TYR A 118 -10.69 -5.83 -11.80
CA TYR A 118 -11.13 -7.21 -11.82
C TYR A 118 -12.52 -7.37 -11.16
N SER A 119 -12.71 -6.80 -9.98
CA SER A 119 -13.97 -6.92 -9.23
C SER A 119 -15.16 -6.26 -9.91
N VAL A 120 -14.96 -5.11 -10.57
CA VAL A 120 -16.01 -4.43 -11.36
C VAL A 120 -16.50 -5.31 -12.50
N ASP A 121 -15.59 -6.04 -13.15
CA ASP A 121 -15.90 -6.90 -14.29
C ASP A 121 -16.69 -8.17 -13.90
N GLN A 122 -16.67 -8.57 -12.60
CA GLN A 122 -17.43 -9.73 -12.11
C GLN A 122 -18.94 -9.50 -12.05
N LYS A 123 -19.43 -8.26 -12.02
CA LYS A 123 -20.86 -7.91 -11.96
C LYS A 123 -21.63 -8.61 -10.84
N ASP A 124 -20.99 -8.79 -9.69
CA ASP A 124 -21.45 -9.60 -8.53
C ASP A 124 -22.57 -8.95 -7.71
N GLY A 125 -23.05 -7.77 -8.09
CA GLY A 125 -24.06 -6.98 -7.38
C GLY A 125 -23.50 -6.10 -6.27
N ASN A 126 -22.24 -6.29 -5.86
CA ASN A 126 -21.56 -5.38 -4.95
C ASN A 126 -21.31 -4.00 -5.60
N LYS A 127 -21.05 -3.00 -4.78
CA LYS A 127 -20.66 -1.66 -5.23
C LYS A 127 -19.17 -1.48 -5.02
N HIS A 128 -18.44 -1.35 -6.11
CA HIS A 128 -16.99 -1.16 -6.11
C HIS A 128 -16.64 0.30 -6.34
N TYR A 129 -15.79 0.87 -5.46
CA TYR A 129 -15.34 2.26 -5.55
C TYR A 129 -13.83 2.36 -5.37
N TYR A 130 -13.12 2.92 -6.34
CA TYR A 130 -11.70 3.20 -6.24
C TYR A 130 -11.47 4.68 -5.91
N LEU A 131 -10.82 4.95 -4.78
CA LEU A 131 -10.57 6.30 -4.28
C LEU A 131 -9.28 6.87 -4.85
N ILE A 132 -9.38 8.04 -5.49
CA ILE A 132 -8.21 8.76 -6.02
C ILE A 132 -8.49 10.27 -6.12
N ASP A 133 -7.45 11.09 -6.12
CA ASP A 133 -7.57 12.53 -6.36
C ASP A 133 -7.90 12.80 -7.83
N LYS A 134 -8.85 13.72 -8.07
CA LYS A 134 -9.34 14.07 -9.41
C LYS A 134 -8.31 14.75 -10.32
N HIS A 135 -7.23 15.30 -9.73
CA HIS A 135 -6.20 16.02 -10.46
C HIS A 135 -5.10 15.11 -11.00
N THR A 136 -5.09 13.83 -10.64
CA THR A 136 -4.09 12.86 -11.07
C THR A 136 -4.28 12.41 -12.52
N THR A 137 -3.21 12.03 -13.18
CA THR A 137 -3.22 11.42 -14.51
C THR A 137 -3.97 10.08 -14.49
N ASP A 138 -3.82 9.31 -13.42
CA ASP A 138 -4.50 8.01 -13.23
C ASP A 138 -6.02 8.15 -13.11
N TYR A 139 -6.53 9.23 -12.48
CA TYR A 139 -7.97 9.51 -12.49
C TYR A 139 -8.49 9.68 -13.93
N LYS A 140 -7.75 10.43 -14.75
CA LYS A 140 -8.11 10.64 -16.17
C LYS A 140 -8.03 9.34 -16.96
N ARG A 141 -6.98 8.55 -16.73
CA ARG A 141 -6.77 7.22 -17.34
C ARG A 141 -7.92 6.27 -17.03
N LEU A 142 -8.30 6.14 -15.76
CA LEU A 142 -9.41 5.29 -15.32
C LEU A 142 -10.74 5.75 -15.92
N LYS A 143 -11.00 7.04 -15.98
CA LYS A 143 -12.22 7.57 -16.63
C LYS A 143 -12.24 7.27 -18.13
N LYS A 144 -11.13 7.44 -18.82
CA LYS A 144 -11.01 7.11 -20.25
C LYS A 144 -11.24 5.61 -20.50
N ALA A 145 -10.83 4.75 -19.57
CA ALA A 145 -11.08 3.30 -19.62
C ALA A 145 -12.52 2.89 -19.21
N GLY A 146 -13.42 3.85 -18.95
CA GLY A 146 -14.83 3.59 -18.63
C GLY A 146 -15.13 3.36 -17.14
N TYR A 147 -14.14 3.39 -16.27
CA TYR A 147 -14.34 3.27 -14.82
C TYR A 147 -14.87 4.57 -14.21
N LYS A 148 -15.47 4.46 -13.01
CA LYS A 148 -16.06 5.59 -12.27
C LYS A 148 -15.37 5.78 -10.92
N PRO A 149 -14.10 6.28 -10.91
CA PRO A 149 -13.37 6.45 -9.67
C PRO A 149 -14.06 7.42 -8.72
N LEU A 150 -13.90 7.17 -7.43
CA LEU A 150 -14.43 7.99 -6.34
C LEU A 150 -13.48 9.16 -6.10
N VAL A 151 -14.00 10.39 -6.18
CA VAL A 151 -13.19 11.59 -6.00
C VAL A 151 -12.94 11.82 -4.51
N ARG A 152 -11.65 11.91 -4.14
CA ARG A 152 -11.23 12.27 -2.79
C ARG A 152 -11.91 13.58 -2.31
N GLY A 153 -12.34 13.60 -1.06
CA GLY A 153 -12.93 14.78 -0.39
C GLY A 153 -14.36 15.10 -0.79
N SER A 154 -14.94 14.42 -1.80
CA SER A 154 -16.34 14.63 -2.18
C SER A 154 -17.32 14.15 -1.10
N ILE A 155 -18.54 14.67 -1.10
CA ILE A 155 -19.62 14.20 -0.21
C ILE A 155 -19.87 12.71 -0.43
N LYS A 156 -19.84 12.26 -1.70
CA LYS A 156 -19.98 10.84 -2.05
C LYS A 156 -18.89 10.01 -1.41
N HIS A 157 -17.61 10.46 -1.43
CA HIS A 157 -16.53 9.77 -0.76
C HIS A 157 -16.78 9.60 0.74
N ARG A 158 -17.21 10.65 1.42
CA ARG A 158 -17.51 10.62 2.86
C ARG A 158 -18.60 9.60 3.19
N LEU A 159 -19.69 9.58 2.43
CA LEU A 159 -20.77 8.62 2.63
C LEU A 159 -20.37 7.19 2.29
N VAL A 160 -19.70 6.97 1.16
CA VAL A 160 -19.20 5.65 0.75
C VAL A 160 -18.26 5.07 1.80
N PHE A 161 -17.34 5.89 2.33
CA PHE A 161 -16.41 5.48 3.37
C PHE A 161 -17.12 4.99 4.64
N LEU A 162 -18.16 5.68 5.09
CA LEU A 162 -18.92 5.27 6.28
C LEU A 162 -19.79 4.03 6.03
N MET A 163 -20.22 3.81 4.78
CA MET A 163 -21.07 2.68 4.41
C MET A 163 -20.30 1.48 3.86
N ALA A 164 -18.98 1.59 3.72
CA ALA A 164 -18.16 0.50 3.23
C ALA A 164 -18.23 -0.73 4.16
N ASP A 165 -18.33 -1.89 3.56
CA ASP A 165 -18.28 -3.19 4.25
C ASP A 165 -16.85 -3.76 4.21
N MET A 166 -16.14 -3.50 3.12
CA MET A 166 -14.73 -3.88 2.96
C MET A 166 -13.90 -2.70 2.46
N MET A 167 -12.71 -2.55 3.01
CA MET A 167 -11.68 -1.60 2.60
C MET A 167 -10.47 -2.36 2.09
N VAL A 168 -10.21 -2.28 0.80
CA VAL A 168 -9.06 -2.91 0.15
C VAL A 168 -7.95 -1.90 0.03
N ILE A 169 -6.81 -2.19 0.63
CA ILE A 169 -5.67 -1.27 0.69
C ILE A 169 -4.39 -1.94 0.18
N SER A 170 -3.60 -1.21 -0.57
CA SER A 170 -2.18 -1.55 -0.78
C SER A 170 -1.31 -0.86 0.26
N ASN A 171 -1.78 0.23 0.82
CA ASN A 171 -1.14 1.04 1.86
C ASN A 171 -2.10 1.23 3.04
N SER A 172 -1.85 2.15 3.96
CA SER A 172 -2.70 2.37 5.13
C SER A 172 -4.01 3.12 4.81
N THR A 173 -5.09 2.79 5.55
CA THR A 173 -6.38 3.51 5.52
C THR A 173 -6.29 4.96 5.98
N VAL A 174 -5.17 5.40 6.54
CA VAL A 174 -4.91 6.77 6.97
C VAL A 174 -5.26 7.80 5.88
N PHE A 175 -4.98 7.50 4.63
CA PHE A 175 -5.28 8.40 3.52
C PHE A 175 -6.78 8.60 3.28
N ALA A 176 -7.61 7.62 3.55
CA ALA A 176 -9.06 7.75 3.47
C ALA A 176 -9.61 8.59 4.63
N PHE A 177 -9.07 8.41 5.83
CA PHE A 177 -9.50 9.14 7.03
C PHE A 177 -9.11 10.62 7.04
N ASN A 178 -7.99 10.98 6.44
CA ASN A 178 -7.51 12.37 6.41
C ASN A 178 -8.54 13.35 5.85
N ASN A 179 -9.52 12.88 5.08
CA ASN A 179 -10.59 13.72 4.55
C ASN A 179 -11.63 14.17 5.58
N TYR A 180 -11.67 13.53 6.74
CA TYR A 180 -12.55 13.97 7.84
C TYR A 180 -11.85 15.01 8.71
N GLY A 181 -10.52 15.10 8.66
CA GLY A 181 -9.73 15.96 9.52
C GLY A 181 -9.74 15.49 10.99
N LEU A 182 -8.61 15.53 11.62
CA LEU A 182 -8.50 15.41 13.08
C LEU A 182 -8.97 16.75 13.69
N PRO A 183 -9.78 16.80 14.72
CA PRO A 183 -10.41 15.78 15.56
C PRO A 183 -11.85 15.38 15.13
N ASN A 184 -12.33 15.84 13.98
CA ASN A 184 -13.74 15.69 13.58
C ASN A 184 -14.13 14.24 13.26
N SER A 185 -13.16 13.37 12.95
CA SER A 185 -13.40 11.94 12.74
C SER A 185 -14.03 11.25 13.96
N SER A 186 -13.86 11.82 15.16
CA SER A 186 -14.49 11.32 16.38
C SER A 186 -16.02 11.33 16.35
N TYR A 187 -16.64 12.24 15.57
CA TYR A 187 -18.09 12.29 15.43
C TYR A 187 -18.70 11.19 14.56
N VAL A 188 -17.88 10.45 13.82
CA VAL A 188 -18.33 9.39 12.90
C VAL A 188 -17.61 8.07 13.09
N ARG A 189 -16.74 7.97 14.09
CA ARG A 189 -15.90 6.77 14.31
C ARG A 189 -16.74 5.51 14.54
N ASP A 190 -17.82 5.62 15.27
CA ASP A 190 -18.77 4.53 15.54
C ASP A 190 -19.50 4.02 14.27
N LEU A 191 -19.59 4.84 13.22
CA LEU A 191 -20.21 4.48 11.96
C LEU A 191 -19.27 3.69 11.04
N VAL A 192 -17.97 3.69 11.32
CA VAL A 192 -16.97 3.02 10.50
C VAL A 192 -16.81 1.58 10.96
N ASN A 193 -17.28 0.65 10.14
CA ASN A 193 -17.37 -0.78 10.47
C ASN A 193 -16.86 -1.71 9.36
N PHE A 194 -16.09 -1.21 8.43
CA PHE A 194 -15.52 -2.04 7.34
C PHE A 194 -14.42 -2.97 7.84
N HIS A 195 -14.24 -4.05 7.13
CA HIS A 195 -13.13 -4.98 7.29
C HIS A 195 -12.01 -4.62 6.32
N VAL A 196 -10.79 -4.52 6.83
CA VAL A 196 -9.63 -4.18 6.02
C VAL A 196 -9.03 -5.44 5.39
N CYS A 197 -8.80 -5.37 4.08
CA CYS A 197 -8.12 -6.36 3.27
C CYS A 197 -6.87 -5.73 2.67
N CYS A 198 -5.69 -6.22 3.04
CA CYS A 198 -4.41 -5.70 2.57
C CYS A 198 -3.91 -6.52 1.37
N VAL A 199 -3.75 -5.86 0.22
CA VAL A 199 -3.24 -6.46 -1.03
C VAL A 199 -1.80 -6.07 -1.34
N GLN A 200 -1.13 -5.44 -0.40
CA GLN A 200 0.27 -5.01 -0.41
C GLN A 200 0.65 -3.96 -1.47
N HIS A 201 1.59 -3.11 -1.08
CA HIS A 201 2.33 -2.20 -1.95
C HIS A 201 3.71 -2.75 -2.31
N GLY A 202 4.32 -3.55 -1.45
CA GLY A 202 5.62 -4.21 -1.58
C GLY A 202 5.67 -5.44 -0.69
N MET A 203 6.60 -6.36 -0.97
CA MET A 203 6.70 -7.65 -0.29
C MET A 203 7.07 -7.49 1.20
N SER A 204 6.38 -8.25 2.03
CA SER A 204 6.49 -8.18 3.49
C SER A 204 7.53 -9.14 4.06
N VAL A 205 8.74 -9.13 3.49
CA VAL A 205 9.85 -10.02 3.88
C VAL A 205 10.97 -9.28 4.61
N GLN A 206 10.99 -7.96 4.57
CA GLN A 206 11.93 -7.13 5.32
C GLN A 206 11.34 -6.75 6.69
N LYS A 207 12.18 -6.36 7.66
CA LYS A 207 11.73 -5.98 9.00
C LYS A 207 11.10 -4.59 9.01
N ILE A 208 9.82 -4.50 8.66
CA ILE A 208 9.04 -3.25 8.68
C ILE A 208 7.85 -3.41 9.65
N ALA A 209 8.16 -3.70 10.92
CA ALA A 209 7.21 -4.13 11.93
C ALA A 209 6.01 -3.19 12.13
N VAL A 210 6.27 -1.89 12.26
CA VAL A 210 5.20 -0.92 12.61
C VAL A 210 4.20 -0.73 11.47
N ALA A 211 4.66 -0.78 10.22
CA ALA A 211 3.81 -0.51 9.06
C ALA A 211 2.84 -1.65 8.74
N GLN A 212 3.19 -2.89 9.10
CA GLN A 212 2.45 -4.10 8.73
C GLN A 212 1.75 -4.77 9.91
N ASN A 213 1.85 -4.21 11.12
CA ASN A 213 1.14 -4.74 12.28
C ASN A 213 -0.38 -4.74 12.03
N ARG A 214 -1.02 -5.87 12.30
CA ARG A 214 -2.46 -6.10 12.07
C ARG A 214 -3.36 -5.06 12.73
N LEU A 215 -3.03 -4.64 13.94
CA LEU A 215 -3.84 -3.68 14.70
C LEU A 215 -3.78 -2.27 14.13
N ARG A 216 -2.76 -1.94 13.35
CA ARG A 216 -2.60 -0.61 12.78
C ARG A 216 -3.83 -0.17 11.97
N ASP A 217 -4.30 -1.03 11.07
CA ASP A 217 -5.45 -0.80 10.21
C ASP A 217 -6.61 -1.75 10.48
N ASN A 218 -6.54 -2.56 11.54
CA ASN A 218 -7.51 -3.61 11.87
C ASN A 218 -7.68 -4.61 10.69
N THR A 219 -6.55 -5.04 10.16
CA THR A 219 -6.50 -5.94 9.00
C THR A 219 -7.15 -7.28 9.30
N ARG A 220 -8.05 -7.73 8.44
CA ARG A 220 -8.78 -9.00 8.54
C ARG A 220 -8.27 -10.04 7.58
N LEU A 221 -7.85 -9.61 6.40
CA LEU A 221 -7.22 -10.44 5.38
C LEU A 221 -5.94 -9.75 4.90
N TYR A 222 -4.87 -10.50 4.81
CA TYR A 222 -3.60 -10.05 4.27
C TYR A 222 -3.14 -11.05 3.21
N PHE A 223 -2.94 -10.58 1.98
CA PHE A 223 -2.66 -11.44 0.83
C PHE A 223 -1.16 -11.45 0.53
N CYS A 224 -0.55 -12.63 0.55
CA CYS A 224 0.87 -12.88 0.40
C CYS A 224 1.16 -13.62 -0.92
N ALA A 225 2.31 -13.33 -1.53
CA ALA A 225 2.78 -14.05 -2.71
C ALA A 225 3.74 -15.19 -2.36
N SER A 226 4.31 -15.17 -1.14
CA SER A 226 5.39 -16.07 -0.73
C SER A 226 5.13 -16.68 0.65
N LYS A 227 5.60 -17.93 0.82
CA LYS A 227 5.68 -18.57 2.15
C LYS A 227 6.54 -17.77 3.13
N TYR A 228 7.58 -17.10 2.63
CA TYR A 228 8.48 -16.27 3.44
C TYR A 228 7.83 -15.00 3.99
N GLU A 229 6.82 -14.46 3.30
CA GLU A 229 5.99 -13.38 3.83
C GLU A 229 5.11 -13.86 4.98
N ILE A 230 4.49 -15.03 4.82
CA ILE A 230 3.69 -15.65 5.88
C ILE A 230 4.56 -15.91 7.10
N GLU A 231 5.75 -16.45 6.91
CA GLU A 231 6.72 -16.69 8.00
C GLU A 231 7.07 -15.37 8.72
N ASN A 232 7.41 -14.32 7.97
CA ASN A 232 7.73 -13.02 8.54
C ASN A 232 6.55 -12.43 9.33
N LEU A 233 5.37 -12.40 8.73
CA LEU A 233 4.16 -11.82 9.34
C LEU A 233 3.60 -12.66 10.48
N SER A 234 3.98 -13.93 10.59
CA SER A 234 3.62 -14.81 11.72
C SER A 234 4.45 -14.53 12.99
N LYS A 235 5.46 -13.65 12.93
CA LYS A 235 6.19 -13.23 14.11
C LYS A 235 5.27 -12.41 15.03
N PRO A 236 5.38 -12.55 16.38
CA PRO A 236 4.47 -11.91 17.35
C PRO A 236 4.34 -10.39 17.17
N ILE A 237 5.39 -9.71 16.74
CA ILE A 237 5.42 -8.25 16.54
C ILE A 237 4.39 -7.75 15.51
N TYR A 238 3.93 -8.62 14.60
CA TYR A 238 2.93 -8.26 13.59
C TYR A 238 1.48 -8.54 14.02
N ASP A 239 1.28 -9.26 15.14
CA ASP A 239 -0.04 -9.55 15.74
C ASP A 239 -0.99 -10.36 14.81
N TYR A 240 -0.46 -11.22 13.94
CA TYR A 240 -1.27 -12.15 13.15
C TYR A 240 -1.39 -13.54 13.79
N VAL A 241 -0.63 -13.84 14.85
CA VAL A 241 -0.64 -15.14 15.54
C VAL A 241 -2.05 -15.47 16.05
N GLY A 242 -2.53 -16.67 15.72
CA GLY A 242 -3.87 -17.14 16.12
C GLY A 242 -5.02 -16.62 15.23
N TYR A 243 -4.74 -15.86 14.20
CA TYR A 243 -5.73 -15.37 13.23
C TYR A 243 -5.56 -16.03 11.86
N ASP A 244 -6.68 -16.43 11.24
CA ASP A 244 -6.71 -16.94 9.87
C ASP A 244 -6.74 -15.77 8.85
N ALA A 245 -5.81 -14.83 9.00
CA ALA A 245 -5.77 -13.59 8.24
C ALA A 245 -4.80 -13.64 7.06
N LEU A 246 -3.70 -14.38 7.17
CA LEU A 246 -2.68 -14.48 6.13
C LEU A 246 -3.09 -15.47 5.06
N LYS A 247 -3.11 -15.05 3.79
CA LYS A 247 -3.58 -15.85 2.65
C LYS A 247 -2.53 -15.89 1.55
N LEU A 248 -2.09 -17.09 1.18
CA LEU A 248 -1.15 -17.28 0.08
C LEU A 248 -1.91 -17.27 -1.25
N THR A 249 -1.79 -16.18 -2.01
CA THR A 249 -2.61 -15.92 -3.21
C THR A 249 -1.84 -15.33 -4.38
N GLY A 250 -0.70 -14.70 -4.11
CA GLY A 250 -0.05 -13.77 -5.00
C GLY A 250 -0.53 -12.33 -4.78
N VAL A 251 -0.01 -11.40 -5.58
CA VAL A 251 -0.26 -9.95 -5.49
C VAL A 251 -1.02 -9.50 -6.75
N PRO A 252 -2.10 -8.71 -6.61
CA PRO A 252 -2.97 -8.35 -7.75
C PRO A 252 -2.25 -7.72 -8.93
N ARG A 253 -1.31 -6.79 -8.71
CA ARG A 253 -0.61 -6.10 -9.81
C ARG A 253 0.26 -7.03 -10.66
N TYR A 254 0.62 -8.21 -10.13
CA TYR A 254 1.40 -9.20 -10.90
C TYR A 254 0.62 -9.79 -12.09
N ASP A 255 -0.71 -9.69 -12.09
CA ASP A 255 -1.52 -10.11 -13.24
C ASP A 255 -1.26 -9.23 -14.49
N GLY A 256 -0.73 -8.01 -14.30
CA GLY A 256 -0.32 -7.10 -15.38
C GLY A 256 1.10 -7.31 -15.89
N LEU A 257 1.94 -8.04 -15.15
CA LEU A 257 3.37 -8.20 -15.47
C LEU A 257 3.59 -9.22 -16.60
N LYS A 258 3.24 -8.84 -17.82
CA LYS A 258 3.47 -9.65 -19.02
C LYS A 258 4.66 -9.12 -19.80
N ASN A 259 5.56 -10.01 -20.21
CA ASN A 259 6.76 -9.63 -20.94
C ASN A 259 6.44 -8.92 -22.27
N ASP A 260 7.06 -7.77 -22.49
CA ASP A 260 7.00 -6.97 -23.73
C ASP A 260 8.39 -6.34 -23.98
N ASP A 261 9.42 -7.20 -24.03
CA ASP A 261 10.82 -6.81 -24.05
C ASP A 261 11.16 -5.87 -25.21
N LYS A 262 11.72 -4.71 -24.91
CA LYS A 262 12.18 -3.68 -25.85
C LYS A 262 13.70 -3.50 -25.84
N LYS A 263 14.44 -4.47 -25.32
CA LYS A 263 15.89 -4.37 -25.12
C LYS A 263 16.30 -3.15 -24.32
N GLN A 264 15.71 -3.02 -23.13
CA GLN A 264 16.05 -1.95 -22.18
C GLN A 264 16.72 -2.55 -20.93
N ILE A 265 17.71 -1.85 -20.42
CA ILE A 265 18.32 -2.13 -19.11
C ILE A 265 17.78 -1.07 -18.14
N MET A 266 17.01 -1.48 -17.15
CA MET A 266 16.49 -0.58 -16.12
C MET A 266 17.47 -0.51 -14.95
N ILE A 267 17.93 0.68 -14.60
CA ILE A 267 18.71 0.95 -13.39
C ILE A 267 17.83 1.75 -12.43
N SER A 268 17.45 1.19 -11.30
CA SER A 268 16.53 1.82 -10.36
C SER A 268 16.92 1.54 -8.90
N PRO A 269 17.88 2.30 -8.37
CA PRO A 269 18.33 2.16 -6.99
C PRO A 269 17.35 2.77 -6.00
N THR A 270 17.35 2.26 -4.77
CA THR A 270 16.64 2.85 -3.65
C THR A 270 17.28 4.18 -3.25
N TRP A 271 16.48 5.19 -3.00
CA TRP A 271 16.94 6.47 -2.48
C TRP A 271 17.63 6.33 -1.11
N ARG A 272 18.45 7.32 -0.76
CA ARG A 272 19.11 7.38 0.55
C ARG A 272 18.74 8.67 1.29
N MET A 273 18.70 8.61 2.61
CA MET A 273 18.34 9.77 3.46
C MET A 273 19.28 10.95 3.23
N GLN A 274 20.57 10.71 3.00
CA GLN A 274 21.59 11.72 2.76
C GLN A 274 21.41 12.42 1.40
N ALA A 275 20.77 11.74 0.44
CA ALA A 275 20.53 12.27 -0.90
C ALA A 275 19.24 13.12 -1.01
N ALA A 276 18.41 13.17 0.02
CA ALA A 276 17.11 13.82 -0.01
C ALA A 276 16.96 14.87 1.10
N VAL A 277 16.28 15.98 0.80
CA VAL A 277 15.90 16.95 1.85
C VAL A 277 14.78 16.39 2.72
N PRO A 278 14.73 16.74 4.03
CA PRO A 278 13.72 16.22 4.95
C PRO A 278 12.29 16.67 4.64
N VAL A 279 12.16 17.87 4.06
CA VAL A 279 10.87 18.57 3.91
C VAL A 279 10.09 18.04 2.70
N ARG A 280 8.84 17.67 2.93
CA ARG A 280 7.86 17.37 1.86
C ARG A 280 7.17 18.65 1.44
N THR A 281 7.15 18.93 0.15
CA THR A 281 6.52 20.14 -0.41
C THR A 281 5.05 20.00 -0.69
N SER A 282 4.55 18.77 -0.87
CA SER A 282 3.17 18.53 -1.27
C SER A 282 2.67 17.18 -0.78
N GLU A 283 1.40 16.88 -1.04
CA GLU A 283 0.81 15.56 -0.86
C GLU A 283 1.38 14.56 -1.87
N GLY A 284 2.56 14.05 -1.63
CA GLY A 284 3.25 13.10 -2.51
C GLY A 284 4.54 12.61 -1.87
N GLU A 285 5.27 11.77 -2.60
CA GLU A 285 6.58 11.27 -2.19
C GLU A 285 7.72 12.18 -2.64
N GLN A 286 7.48 13.00 -3.65
CA GLN A 286 8.48 13.94 -4.17
C GLN A 286 8.87 14.95 -3.09
N ARG A 287 10.17 15.21 -3.00
CA ARG A 287 10.75 16.22 -2.11
C ARG A 287 11.35 17.37 -2.92
N ASP A 288 11.68 18.44 -2.22
CA ASP A 288 12.35 19.59 -2.82
C ASP A 288 13.73 19.24 -3.35
N TYR A 289 14.23 20.12 -4.21
CA TYR A 289 15.59 20.06 -4.73
C TYR A 289 16.61 20.17 -3.59
N ASN A 290 17.58 19.26 -3.60
CA ASN A 290 18.72 19.27 -2.67
C ASN A 290 19.96 19.87 -3.36
N PRO A 291 20.41 21.06 -3.01
CA PRO A 291 21.58 21.68 -3.65
C PRO A 291 22.89 20.93 -3.37
N LEU A 292 22.94 20.12 -2.31
CA LEU A 292 24.12 19.31 -1.95
C LEU A 292 24.08 17.89 -2.56
N PHE A 293 23.10 17.59 -3.41
CA PHE A 293 22.93 16.26 -3.96
C PHE A 293 24.17 15.75 -4.71
N LYS A 294 24.81 16.62 -5.49
CA LYS A 294 26.03 16.26 -6.25
C LYS A 294 27.24 15.89 -5.39
N GLU A 295 27.25 16.33 -4.13
CA GLU A 295 28.32 16.00 -3.17
C GLU A 295 28.11 14.60 -2.55
N SER A 296 26.92 14.01 -2.71
CA SER A 296 26.60 12.71 -2.13
C SER A 296 27.31 11.58 -2.86
N THR A 297 27.79 10.59 -2.12
CA THR A 297 28.33 9.33 -2.68
C THR A 297 27.30 8.64 -3.59
N TYR A 298 26.01 8.73 -3.25
CA TYR A 298 24.93 8.23 -4.08
C TYR A 298 24.96 8.81 -5.50
N PHE A 299 25.03 10.14 -5.62
CA PHE A 299 25.12 10.79 -6.93
C PHE A 299 26.41 10.39 -7.66
N GLN A 300 27.56 10.46 -7.00
CA GLN A 300 28.85 10.16 -7.61
C GLN A 300 28.90 8.73 -8.20
N VAL A 301 28.44 7.75 -7.43
CA VAL A 301 28.41 6.33 -7.87
C VAL A 301 27.49 6.16 -9.08
N PHE A 302 26.26 6.66 -9.03
CA PHE A 302 25.32 6.43 -10.12
C PHE A 302 25.59 7.32 -11.34
N ASN A 303 26.10 8.54 -11.15
CA ASN A 303 26.49 9.40 -12.26
C ASN A 303 27.68 8.81 -13.03
N SER A 304 28.68 8.28 -12.33
CA SER A 304 29.81 7.59 -12.98
C SER A 304 29.37 6.31 -13.68
N LEU A 305 28.51 5.50 -13.06
CA LEU A 305 27.96 4.26 -13.64
C LEU A 305 27.27 4.52 -14.99
N ILE A 306 26.32 5.46 -15.03
CA ILE A 306 25.51 5.69 -16.25
C ILE A 306 26.29 6.41 -17.36
N ASN A 307 27.48 6.93 -17.07
CA ASN A 307 28.36 7.59 -18.04
C ASN A 307 29.66 6.78 -18.30
N ASP A 308 29.75 5.55 -17.79
CA ASP A 308 30.91 4.69 -18.04
C ASP A 308 30.98 4.25 -19.52
N PRO A 309 32.09 4.52 -20.24
CA PRO A 309 32.22 4.16 -21.64
C PRO A 309 32.03 2.66 -21.92
N ARG A 310 32.45 1.79 -21.01
CA ARG A 310 32.32 0.31 -21.19
C ARG A 310 30.84 -0.09 -21.23
N LEU A 311 30.01 0.50 -20.34
CA LEU A 311 28.59 0.24 -20.28
C LEU A 311 27.88 0.77 -21.55
N ILE A 312 28.23 1.99 -21.98
CA ILE A 312 27.68 2.63 -23.17
C ILE A 312 28.04 1.87 -24.44
N ASP A 313 29.30 1.45 -24.58
CA ASP A 313 29.78 0.69 -25.74
C ASP A 313 29.13 -0.71 -25.80
N ALA A 314 28.93 -1.37 -24.68
CA ALA A 314 28.21 -2.63 -24.62
C ALA A 314 26.72 -2.44 -25.01
N ALA A 315 26.03 -1.42 -24.47
CA ALA A 315 24.66 -1.12 -24.83
C ALA A 315 24.52 -0.85 -26.33
N LYS A 316 25.43 -0.06 -26.92
CA LYS A 316 25.50 0.21 -28.35
C LYS A 316 25.74 -1.05 -29.17
N LYS A 317 26.73 -1.87 -28.77
CA LYS A 317 27.12 -3.11 -29.48
C LYS A 317 25.98 -4.11 -29.56
N TYR A 318 25.23 -4.30 -28.46
CA TYR A 318 24.17 -5.32 -28.35
C TYR A 318 22.76 -4.77 -28.60
N GLY A 319 22.63 -3.47 -28.86
CA GLY A 319 21.37 -2.80 -29.23
C GLY A 319 20.44 -2.59 -28.04
N TYR A 320 20.97 -2.33 -26.85
CA TYR A 320 20.18 -1.99 -25.67
C TYR A 320 20.10 -0.48 -25.44
N ARG A 321 19.00 -0.05 -24.79
CA ARG A 321 18.85 1.30 -24.22
C ARG A 321 18.91 1.20 -22.71
N ILE A 322 19.53 2.17 -22.06
CA ILE A 322 19.61 2.22 -20.59
C ILE A 322 18.57 3.20 -20.09
N LYS A 323 17.80 2.81 -19.08
CA LYS A 323 16.77 3.61 -18.41
C LYS A 323 17.17 3.79 -16.96
N TYR A 324 17.71 4.94 -16.62
CA TYR A 324 18.00 5.27 -15.23
C TYR A 324 16.76 5.91 -14.59
N VAL A 325 16.09 5.16 -13.72
CA VAL A 325 14.80 5.54 -13.11
C VAL A 325 15.03 6.05 -11.70
N LEU A 326 14.86 7.35 -11.52
CA LEU A 326 14.98 8.01 -10.24
C LEU A 326 13.79 7.72 -9.34
N HIS A 327 14.04 7.33 -8.09
CA HIS A 327 12.96 7.19 -7.09
C HIS A 327 12.18 8.52 -6.94
N PRO A 328 10.85 8.51 -6.72
CA PRO A 328 10.04 9.73 -6.57
C PRO A 328 10.61 10.76 -5.61
N ILE A 329 11.20 10.31 -4.51
CA ILE A 329 11.79 11.18 -3.47
C ILE A 329 12.95 12.04 -3.99
N VAL A 330 13.74 11.53 -4.93
CA VAL A 330 14.90 12.24 -5.52
C VAL A 330 14.65 12.69 -6.96
N SER A 331 13.43 12.62 -7.45
CA SER A 331 13.09 12.98 -8.83
C SER A 331 13.33 14.46 -9.17
N ALA A 332 13.37 15.33 -8.17
CA ALA A 332 13.73 16.75 -8.37
C ALA A 332 15.17 16.94 -8.88
N GLN A 333 16.03 15.94 -8.70
CA GLN A 333 17.45 15.97 -9.04
C GLN A 333 17.75 15.49 -10.48
N VAL A 334 16.73 15.24 -11.29
CA VAL A 334 16.85 14.66 -12.65
C VAL A 334 17.82 15.41 -13.56
N ASN A 335 17.98 16.72 -13.37
CA ASN A 335 18.86 17.56 -14.17
C ASN A 335 20.29 17.67 -13.61
N ASP A 336 20.59 17.04 -12.48
CA ASP A 336 21.94 17.04 -11.90
C ASP A 336 22.88 16.04 -12.58
N PHE A 337 22.31 14.97 -13.15
CA PHE A 337 23.06 13.90 -13.81
C PHE A 337 23.58 14.36 -15.18
N ASP A 338 24.81 13.94 -15.50
CA ASP A 338 25.38 14.13 -16.82
C ASP A 338 24.61 13.26 -17.84
N ARG A 339 24.44 13.82 -19.03
CA ARG A 339 23.61 13.21 -20.09
C ARG A 339 24.47 12.67 -21.22
N ASN A 340 24.03 11.55 -21.77
CA ASN A 340 24.57 10.97 -22.97
C ASN A 340 23.44 10.38 -23.85
N ASP A 341 23.75 9.98 -25.09
CA ASP A 341 22.75 9.54 -26.08
C ASP A 341 22.17 8.14 -25.80
N TYR A 342 22.75 7.36 -24.91
CA TYR A 342 22.36 5.96 -24.64
C TYR A 342 21.60 5.75 -23.36
N VAL A 343 21.60 6.74 -22.47
CA VAL A 343 20.94 6.66 -21.15
C VAL A 343 19.82 7.69 -21.06
N ASP A 344 18.59 7.20 -20.88
CA ASP A 344 17.44 8.04 -20.58
C ASP A 344 17.29 8.15 -19.05
N ILE A 345 17.40 9.36 -18.51
CA ILE A 345 17.21 9.64 -17.09
C ILE A 345 15.74 9.99 -16.85
N ILE A 346 15.04 9.15 -16.09
CA ILE A 346 13.58 9.17 -15.98
C ILE A 346 13.18 9.46 -14.52
N PRO A 347 12.51 10.58 -14.23
CA PRO A 347 11.92 10.80 -12.91
C PRO A 347 10.68 9.91 -12.74
N ALA A 348 10.59 9.19 -11.61
CA ALA A 348 9.45 8.31 -11.33
C ALA A 348 8.21 9.07 -10.84
N VAL A 349 7.87 10.14 -11.54
CA VAL A 349 6.70 11.01 -11.30
C VAL A 349 5.90 11.22 -12.59
N GLY A 350 4.71 11.80 -12.49
CA GLY A 350 3.86 12.06 -13.65
C GLY A 350 3.36 10.77 -14.31
N ASP A 351 3.53 10.66 -15.62
CA ASP A 351 2.97 9.57 -16.45
C ASP A 351 3.84 8.30 -16.46
N MET A 352 4.98 8.28 -15.77
CA MET A 352 5.85 7.10 -15.70
C MET A 352 5.13 5.94 -14.99
N SER A 353 5.13 4.77 -15.62
CA SER A 353 4.56 3.53 -15.11
C SER A 353 5.67 2.51 -14.83
N TYR A 354 5.79 2.06 -13.59
CA TYR A 354 6.69 0.96 -13.23
C TYR A 354 6.32 -0.34 -13.96
N GLU A 355 5.03 -0.65 -14.12
CA GLU A 355 4.59 -1.82 -14.89
C GLU A 355 5.16 -1.81 -16.30
N THR A 356 5.03 -0.68 -17.01
CA THR A 356 5.57 -0.53 -18.36
C THR A 356 7.08 -0.71 -18.38
N MET A 357 7.78 -0.07 -17.43
CA MET A 357 9.24 -0.21 -17.32
C MET A 357 9.67 -1.65 -17.09
N PHE A 358 8.97 -2.40 -16.21
CA PHE A 358 9.29 -3.81 -15.96
C PHE A 358 9.03 -4.68 -17.18
N ARG A 359 7.89 -4.47 -17.85
CA ARG A 359 7.51 -5.25 -19.04
C ARG A 359 8.49 -5.07 -20.18
N GLU A 360 8.94 -3.83 -20.42
CA GLU A 360 9.80 -3.46 -21.55
C GLU A 360 11.29 -3.69 -21.28
N SER A 361 11.70 -3.81 -20.02
CA SER A 361 13.12 -4.02 -19.67
C SER A 361 13.50 -5.50 -19.75
N SER A 362 14.69 -5.78 -20.30
CA SER A 362 15.30 -7.10 -20.40
C SER A 362 16.00 -7.50 -19.09
N LEU A 363 16.58 -6.52 -18.39
CA LEU A 363 17.35 -6.69 -17.16
C LEU A 363 17.08 -5.49 -16.24
N MET A 364 17.13 -5.73 -14.92
CA MET A 364 17.06 -4.66 -13.92
C MET A 364 18.30 -4.67 -13.01
N VAL A 365 18.86 -3.47 -12.82
CA VAL A 365 19.82 -3.19 -11.74
C VAL A 365 19.07 -2.49 -10.63
N THR A 366 19.22 -3.01 -9.41
CA THR A 366 18.66 -2.40 -8.21
C THR A 366 19.55 -2.66 -7.00
N ASP A 367 19.08 -2.35 -5.80
CA ASP A 367 19.81 -2.65 -4.55
C ASP A 367 18.89 -3.35 -3.54
N PHE A 368 18.30 -2.60 -2.60
CA PHE A 368 17.38 -3.10 -1.57
C PHE A 368 15.91 -2.80 -1.88
N SER A 369 15.59 -2.49 -3.11
CA SER A 369 14.25 -2.03 -3.51
C SER A 369 13.22 -3.15 -3.56
N GLY A 370 12.01 -2.88 -3.09
CA GLY A 370 10.88 -3.81 -3.20
C GLY A 370 10.45 -4.13 -4.64
N ILE A 371 10.85 -3.32 -5.64
CA ILE A 371 10.56 -3.57 -7.06
C ILE A 371 11.28 -4.82 -7.63
N GLN A 372 12.31 -5.31 -6.94
CA GLN A 372 12.99 -6.57 -7.30
C GLN A 372 12.03 -7.74 -7.41
N PHE A 373 11.03 -7.79 -6.53
CA PHE A 373 10.06 -8.89 -6.50
C PHE A 373 9.13 -8.87 -7.72
N ASP A 374 8.72 -7.70 -8.18
CA ASP A 374 7.93 -7.53 -9.39
C ASP A 374 8.70 -8.02 -10.62
N PHE A 375 9.98 -7.68 -10.70
CA PHE A 375 10.82 -8.06 -11.81
C PHE A 375 11.18 -9.55 -11.79
N ALA A 376 11.54 -10.10 -10.63
CA ALA A 376 11.82 -11.53 -10.44
C ALA A 376 10.59 -12.42 -10.71
N TYR A 377 9.36 -11.92 -10.43
CA TYR A 377 8.12 -12.60 -10.79
C TYR A 377 8.02 -12.88 -12.29
N MET A 378 8.56 -11.99 -13.12
CA MET A 378 8.60 -12.14 -14.58
C MET A 378 9.72 -13.09 -15.08
N ARG A 379 10.53 -13.65 -14.19
CA ARG A 379 11.71 -14.48 -14.54
C ARG A 379 12.70 -13.76 -15.46
N LYS A 380 12.89 -12.47 -15.19
CA LYS A 380 13.90 -11.64 -15.87
C LYS A 380 15.12 -11.44 -14.95
N PRO A 381 16.32 -11.33 -15.52
CA PRO A 381 17.54 -11.22 -14.71
C PRO A 381 17.62 -9.92 -13.93
N LEU A 382 18.10 -10.02 -12.70
CA LEU A 382 18.43 -8.89 -11.84
C LEU A 382 19.95 -8.89 -11.59
N VAL A 383 20.51 -7.71 -11.36
CA VAL A 383 21.83 -7.54 -10.76
C VAL A 383 21.68 -6.52 -9.62
N TYR A 384 22.21 -6.85 -8.47
CA TYR A 384 22.17 -5.97 -7.29
C TYR A 384 23.47 -5.18 -7.19
N LEU A 385 23.36 -3.89 -6.88
CA LEU A 385 24.51 -3.07 -6.51
C LEU A 385 24.48 -2.78 -5.00
N HIS A 386 25.14 -3.61 -4.22
CA HIS A 386 25.40 -3.37 -2.81
C HIS A 386 26.73 -2.62 -2.64
N HIS A 387 26.78 -1.40 -3.16
CA HIS A 387 28.01 -0.61 -3.23
C HIS A 387 28.60 -0.36 -1.84
N LYS A 388 29.88 -0.67 -1.66
CA LYS A 388 30.60 -0.61 -0.38
C LYS A 388 30.55 0.76 0.32
N ASP A 389 30.47 1.85 -0.46
CA ASP A 389 30.45 3.23 0.05
C ASP A 389 29.04 3.78 0.25
N ILE A 390 27.99 3.03 -0.11
CA ILE A 390 26.58 3.43 0.07
C ILE A 390 25.97 2.61 1.20
N PRO A 391 25.54 3.23 2.32
CA PRO A 391 24.97 2.52 3.45
C PRO A 391 23.77 1.64 3.08
N GLN A 392 23.66 0.47 3.71
CA GLN A 392 22.53 -0.42 3.60
C GLN A 392 21.25 0.31 4.06
N HIS A 393 20.14 0.07 3.37
CA HIS A 393 18.90 0.83 3.58
C HIS A 393 17.90 0.13 4.51
N TYR A 394 17.90 -1.20 4.58
CA TYR A 394 16.94 -1.99 5.32
C TYR A 394 17.60 -2.98 6.28
N GLU A 395 16.89 -3.29 7.38
CA GLU A 395 17.18 -4.45 8.20
C GLU A 395 16.61 -5.72 7.56
N GLU A 396 17.35 -6.83 7.69
CA GLU A 396 16.90 -8.13 7.21
C GLU A 396 15.67 -8.62 7.99
N GLY A 397 14.77 -9.29 7.26
CA GLY A 397 13.58 -9.94 7.81
C GLY A 397 13.63 -11.45 7.62
N THR A 398 13.05 -11.92 6.50
CA THR A 398 13.06 -13.33 6.06
C THR A 398 13.56 -13.46 4.61
N PHE A 399 14.16 -12.42 4.06
CA PHE A 399 14.80 -12.42 2.76
C PHE A 399 16.30 -12.15 2.94
N PHE A 400 17.11 -13.16 2.64
CA PHE A 400 18.56 -13.14 2.79
C PHE A 400 19.21 -13.12 1.42
N TYR A 401 19.91 -12.04 1.08
CA TYR A 401 20.46 -11.84 -0.26
C TYR A 401 21.43 -12.93 -0.66
N ASP A 402 22.27 -13.44 0.23
CA ASP A 402 23.26 -14.48 -0.05
C ASP A 402 22.64 -15.76 -0.63
N THR A 403 21.45 -16.13 -0.15
CA THR A 403 20.81 -17.40 -0.49
C THR A 403 19.54 -17.26 -1.31
N MET A 404 18.89 -16.09 -1.28
CA MET A 404 17.57 -15.86 -1.87
C MET A 404 17.57 -14.81 -2.98
N ALA A 405 18.64 -14.04 -3.18
CA ALA A 405 18.72 -13.05 -4.25
C ALA A 405 18.41 -13.67 -5.61
N PHE A 406 17.72 -12.92 -6.46
CA PHE A 406 17.30 -13.35 -7.80
C PHE A 406 18.32 -13.00 -8.89
N GLY A 407 19.55 -12.68 -8.51
CA GLY A 407 20.63 -12.29 -9.38
C GLY A 407 21.93 -12.08 -8.61
N GLU A 408 22.99 -11.73 -9.31
CA GLU A 408 24.30 -11.46 -8.76
C GLU A 408 24.33 -10.17 -7.95
N ILE A 409 25.26 -10.11 -7.00
CA ILE A 409 25.50 -8.92 -6.16
C ILE A 409 26.88 -8.37 -6.52
N ALA A 410 26.92 -7.16 -7.05
CA ALA A 410 28.12 -6.37 -7.27
C ALA A 410 28.37 -5.42 -6.10
N HIS A 411 29.63 -5.19 -5.74
CA HIS A 411 30.03 -4.34 -4.62
C HIS A 411 30.62 -3.00 -5.04
N ASP A 412 30.85 -2.84 -6.35
CA ASP A 412 31.27 -1.59 -6.96
C ASP A 412 30.81 -1.51 -8.44
N ASN A 413 31.10 -0.37 -9.09
CA ASN A 413 30.70 -0.15 -10.46
C ASN A 413 31.45 -1.03 -11.46
N ASP A 414 32.70 -1.42 -11.20
CA ASP A 414 33.47 -2.25 -12.10
C ASP A 414 32.87 -3.67 -12.19
N GLU A 415 32.62 -4.30 -11.06
CA GLU A 415 31.93 -5.61 -11.00
C GLU A 415 30.55 -5.54 -11.68
N LEU A 416 29.80 -4.47 -11.40
CA LEU A 416 28.46 -4.29 -12.01
C LEU A 416 28.54 -4.19 -13.52
N ILE A 417 29.45 -3.38 -14.05
CA ILE A 417 29.61 -3.17 -15.50
C ILE A 417 30.02 -4.46 -16.20
N GLU A 418 30.91 -5.25 -15.60
CA GLU A 418 31.31 -6.55 -16.13
C GLU A 418 30.11 -7.49 -16.26
N LEU A 419 29.29 -7.61 -15.21
CA LEU A 419 28.05 -8.40 -15.21
C LEU A 419 27.06 -7.92 -16.27
N LEU A 420 26.86 -6.60 -16.38
CA LEU A 420 25.95 -6.04 -17.38
C LEU A 420 26.42 -6.31 -18.81
N CYS A 421 27.72 -6.23 -19.07
CA CYS A 421 28.30 -6.57 -20.38
C CYS A 421 28.08 -8.05 -20.70
N GLU A 422 28.30 -8.96 -19.72
CA GLU A 422 28.03 -10.39 -19.88
C GLU A 422 26.55 -10.65 -20.18
N TYR A 423 25.63 -10.06 -19.40
CA TYR A 423 24.19 -10.24 -19.63
C TYR A 423 23.73 -9.72 -20.99
N MET A 424 24.18 -8.54 -21.42
CA MET A 424 23.83 -8.00 -22.74
C MET A 424 24.36 -8.89 -23.87
N ALA A 425 25.55 -9.45 -23.72
CA ALA A 425 26.15 -10.39 -24.71
C ALA A 425 25.33 -11.69 -24.82
N ASN A 426 24.74 -12.16 -23.71
CA ASN A 426 23.95 -13.39 -23.64
C ASN A 426 22.43 -13.16 -23.87
N GLY A 427 22.01 -11.98 -24.31
CA GLY A 427 20.61 -11.64 -24.56
C GLY A 427 19.77 -11.51 -23.27
N CYS A 428 20.38 -11.15 -22.15
CA CYS A 428 19.75 -10.94 -20.84
C CYS A 428 18.92 -12.14 -20.39
N LYS A 429 19.46 -13.34 -20.47
CA LYS A 429 18.81 -14.54 -19.93
C LYS A 429 19.08 -14.66 -18.43
N MET A 430 18.05 -14.89 -17.64
CA MET A 430 18.17 -15.20 -16.22
C MET A 430 18.86 -16.56 -16.06
N LYS A 431 19.86 -16.64 -15.18
CA LYS A 431 20.59 -17.90 -14.91
C LYS A 431 19.67 -18.88 -14.17
N ASP A 432 19.82 -20.17 -14.44
CA ASP A 432 18.93 -21.22 -13.92
C ASP A 432 18.83 -21.27 -12.39
N GLU A 433 19.90 -20.93 -11.70
CA GLU A 433 19.89 -20.86 -10.24
C GLU A 433 18.92 -19.78 -9.73
N TYR A 434 18.88 -18.63 -10.37
CA TYR A 434 17.97 -17.52 -10.00
C TYR A 434 16.53 -17.79 -10.43
N VAL A 435 16.33 -18.51 -11.53
CA VAL A 435 15.00 -19.03 -11.89
C VAL A 435 14.50 -19.96 -10.79
N ARG A 436 15.29 -20.90 -10.31
CA ARG A 436 14.92 -21.81 -9.20
C ARG A 436 14.62 -21.06 -7.91
N ARG A 437 15.42 -20.02 -7.56
CA ARG A 437 15.16 -19.18 -6.39
C ARG A 437 13.84 -18.43 -6.52
N ALA A 438 13.52 -17.90 -7.70
CA ALA A 438 12.25 -17.23 -7.96
C ALA A 438 11.06 -18.21 -7.93
N ASP A 439 11.23 -19.45 -8.42
CA ASP A 439 10.19 -20.49 -8.37
C ASP A 439 9.93 -20.99 -6.94
N ASP A 440 10.95 -21.04 -6.09
CA ASP A 440 10.77 -21.35 -4.66
C ASP A 440 10.10 -20.17 -3.90
N PHE A 441 10.40 -18.94 -4.30
CA PHE A 441 9.91 -17.76 -3.62
C PHE A 441 8.43 -17.48 -3.92
N PHE A 442 8.03 -17.49 -5.20
CA PHE A 442 6.66 -17.18 -5.62
C PHE A 442 5.81 -18.45 -5.70
N TYR A 443 4.82 -18.54 -4.83
CA TYR A 443 3.95 -19.73 -4.78
C TYR A 443 3.10 -19.89 -6.06
N TYR A 444 2.63 -18.78 -6.64
CA TYR A 444 1.87 -18.75 -7.89
C TYR A 444 2.57 -17.88 -8.93
N ASN A 445 2.61 -18.35 -10.17
CA ASN A 445 3.14 -17.61 -11.32
C ASN A 445 2.22 -17.78 -12.56
N ASP A 446 0.92 -17.66 -12.34
CA ASP A 446 -0.10 -17.98 -13.34
C ASP A 446 -0.96 -16.77 -13.75
N HIS A 447 -0.62 -15.58 -13.26
CA HIS A 447 -1.37 -14.33 -13.50
C HIS A 447 -2.88 -14.40 -13.17
N ASN A 448 -3.26 -15.21 -12.17
CA ASN A 448 -4.61 -15.35 -11.66
C ASN A 448 -4.76 -14.87 -10.21
N ASN A 449 -3.92 -13.93 -9.81
CA ASN A 449 -3.85 -13.46 -8.43
C ASN A 449 -5.13 -12.69 -8.02
N CYS A 450 -5.61 -11.80 -8.90
CA CYS A 450 -6.88 -11.08 -8.66
C CYS A 450 -8.05 -12.03 -8.48
N LYS A 451 -8.12 -13.10 -9.28
CA LYS A 451 -9.19 -14.11 -9.18
C LYS A 451 -9.19 -14.78 -7.82
N ARG A 452 -8.05 -15.31 -7.38
CA ARG A 452 -7.93 -16.00 -6.07
C ARG A 452 -8.29 -15.08 -4.90
N ILE A 453 -7.76 -13.85 -4.92
CA ILE A 453 -8.04 -12.86 -3.89
C ILE A 453 -9.52 -12.51 -3.85
N TYR A 454 -10.12 -12.26 -5.01
CA TYR A 454 -11.54 -11.94 -5.14
C TYR A 454 -12.43 -13.07 -4.58
N GLU A 455 -12.15 -14.33 -4.94
CA GLU A 455 -12.90 -15.50 -4.46
C GLU A 455 -12.82 -15.63 -2.92
N ILE A 456 -11.64 -15.44 -2.33
CA ILE A 456 -11.46 -15.43 -0.87
C ILE A 456 -12.24 -14.27 -0.23
N MET A 457 -12.23 -13.08 -0.83
CA MET A 457 -12.96 -11.93 -0.31
C MET A 457 -14.48 -12.14 -0.38
N VAL A 458 -15.00 -12.74 -1.46
CA VAL A 458 -16.42 -13.08 -1.60
C VAL A 458 -16.84 -14.12 -0.55
N ASP A 459 -16.02 -15.14 -0.34
CA ASP A 459 -16.29 -16.16 0.69
C ASP A 459 -16.24 -15.54 2.10
N TYR A 460 -15.24 -14.70 2.37
CA TYR A 460 -15.14 -13.96 3.63
C TYR A 460 -16.35 -13.05 3.87
N GLN A 461 -16.81 -12.32 2.85
CA GLN A 461 -18.01 -11.48 2.95
C GLN A 461 -19.24 -12.29 3.34
N LYS A 462 -19.46 -13.47 2.74
CA LYS A 462 -20.59 -14.34 3.06
C LYS A 462 -20.56 -14.87 4.50
N LYS A 463 -19.37 -15.18 5.03
CA LYS A 463 -19.20 -15.87 6.31
C LYS A 463 -18.97 -14.94 7.49
N LYS A 464 -18.25 -13.84 7.30
CA LYS A 464 -17.70 -13.01 8.40
C LYS A 464 -18.05 -11.54 8.33
N VAL A 465 -18.41 -11.00 7.17
CA VAL A 465 -18.86 -9.62 7.05
C VAL A 465 -20.33 -9.54 7.44
N LEU A 466 -20.59 -9.84 8.69
CA LEU A 466 -21.90 -9.55 9.27
C LEU A 466 -21.93 -8.05 9.63
N PRO A 467 -23.06 -7.37 9.38
CA PRO A 467 -23.21 -5.98 9.74
C PRO A 467 -23.08 -5.83 11.25
N TYR A 468 -21.93 -5.32 11.69
CA TYR A 468 -21.76 -4.94 13.08
C TYR A 468 -22.66 -3.75 13.38
N CYS A 469 -23.64 -3.96 14.24
CA CYS A 469 -24.49 -2.89 14.77
C CYS A 469 -25.09 -1.93 13.72
N HIS A 470 -25.44 -2.43 12.57
CA HIS A 470 -26.30 -1.69 11.66
C HIS A 470 -27.75 -1.89 12.11
N ILE A 471 -28.19 -1.01 12.98
CA ILE A 471 -29.58 -0.93 13.40
C ILE A 471 -30.32 0.09 12.54
#